data_d9f62b3dc6d1fc6ee9e165018fb8a37e
#
_entry.id   d9f62b3dc6d1fc6ee9e165018fb8a37e
#
_cell.length_a   1.000
_cell.length_b   1.000
_cell.length_c   1.000
_cell.angle_alpha   90.00
_cell.angle_beta   90.00
_cell.angle_gamma   90.00
#
_symmetry.space_group_name_H-M   'P 1'
#
loop_
_entity.id
_entity.type
_entity.pdbx_description
1 polymer ?
#
loop_
_entity_poly.entity_id
_entity_poly.type
_entity_poly.pdbx_seq_one_letter_code
_entity_poly.pdbx_strand_id
1 'polypeptide(L)'
;MGAFDGLRALVTGGASGIGLATARLLTAEGARVAVLDLAPGAPDGSLVRLRADVGDDGSVKAAVSSAVDALGGLDVLVNNAGVGAQGGVADNSDEEWHRVWDINVVGTVRVTRAALPALRSSAYAAIVNVASIAATAGLPQRVLYSASKGAVLSLTRAMAADLLPDGVRVNAVSPGTADTPWVTRLLDRAPDPAAEYAALAARQPHGRLVSADEVAAAVAYLASPAAGSTTGANLAVDGGMDGLRPRHRE
;
A
#
# COMPACT_ATOMS: atom_id res chain seq x y z
N MET A 1 -8.31 -25.23 3.30
CA MET A 1 -7.66 -24.27 4.21
C MET A 1 -7.08 -23.17 3.36
N GLY A 2 -7.45 -21.91 3.64
CA GLY A 2 -6.90 -20.74 2.95
C GLY A 2 -5.46 -20.47 3.38
N ALA A 3 -4.73 -19.71 2.57
CA ALA A 3 -3.32 -19.38 2.87
C ALA A 3 -3.14 -18.54 4.15
N PHE A 4 -4.21 -17.92 4.65
CA PHE A 4 -4.24 -17.05 5.82
C PHE A 4 -5.16 -17.56 6.94
N ASP A 5 -5.54 -18.86 6.93
CA ASP A 5 -6.40 -19.42 7.96
C ASP A 5 -5.86 -19.15 9.37
N GLY A 6 -6.67 -18.47 10.19
CA GLY A 6 -6.33 -18.11 11.57
C GLY A 6 -5.38 -16.92 11.73
N LEU A 7 -4.86 -16.33 10.66
CA LEU A 7 -4.02 -15.15 10.71
C LEU A 7 -4.86 -13.86 10.87
N ARG A 8 -4.24 -12.83 11.41
CA ARG A 8 -4.84 -11.53 11.75
C ARG A 8 -4.11 -10.45 10.98
N ALA A 9 -4.86 -9.67 10.19
CA ALA A 9 -4.29 -8.66 9.32
C ALA A 9 -4.86 -7.27 9.61
N LEU A 10 -4.03 -6.25 9.46
CA LEU A 10 -4.38 -4.84 9.52
C LEU A 10 -4.01 -4.17 8.20
N VAL A 11 -4.98 -3.50 7.56
CA VAL A 11 -4.77 -2.80 6.29
C VAL A 11 -5.12 -1.33 6.45
N THR A 12 -4.18 -0.42 6.20
CA THR A 12 -4.44 1.02 6.18
C THR A 12 -4.94 1.49 4.81
N GLY A 13 -5.84 2.49 4.79
CA GLY A 13 -6.51 2.90 3.56
C GLY A 13 -7.40 1.79 3.01
N GLY A 14 -8.01 0.99 3.91
CA GLY A 14 -8.72 -0.24 3.57
C GLY A 14 -10.18 -0.06 3.15
N ALA A 15 -10.69 1.17 3.05
CA ALA A 15 -12.06 1.43 2.65
C ALA A 15 -12.28 1.45 1.13
N SER A 16 -11.23 1.54 0.32
CA SER A 16 -11.35 1.63 -1.14
C SER A 16 -10.10 1.10 -1.87
N GLY A 17 -10.22 0.95 -3.19
CA GLY A 17 -9.10 0.64 -4.10
C GLY A 17 -8.28 -0.57 -3.69
N ILE A 18 -6.97 -0.46 -3.77
CA ILE A 18 -6.01 -1.54 -3.45
C ILE A 18 -6.18 -2.05 -2.02
N GLY A 19 -6.36 -1.14 -1.05
CA GLY A 19 -6.51 -1.53 0.36
C GLY A 19 -7.75 -2.39 0.59
N LEU A 20 -8.88 -2.03 -0.01
CA LEU A 20 -10.11 -2.81 0.10
C LEU A 20 -10.02 -4.16 -0.62
N ALA A 21 -9.43 -4.18 -1.82
CA ALA A 21 -9.19 -5.42 -2.56
C ALA A 21 -8.29 -6.36 -1.76
N THR A 22 -7.22 -5.82 -1.15
CA THR A 22 -6.33 -6.59 -0.25
C THR A 22 -7.08 -7.14 0.96
N ALA A 23 -7.86 -6.29 1.66
CA ALA A 23 -8.61 -6.72 2.84
C ALA A 23 -9.59 -7.86 2.50
N ARG A 24 -10.30 -7.74 1.38
CA ARG A 24 -11.25 -8.76 0.89
C ARG A 24 -10.54 -10.07 0.53
N LEU A 25 -9.42 -9.99 -0.18
CA LEU A 25 -8.65 -11.17 -0.55
C LEU A 25 -8.13 -11.90 0.68
N LEU A 26 -7.51 -11.20 1.64
CA LEU A 26 -7.02 -11.81 2.87
C LEU A 26 -8.15 -12.46 3.68
N THR A 27 -9.34 -11.82 3.73
CA THR A 27 -10.52 -12.40 4.37
C THR A 27 -11.01 -13.66 3.64
N ALA A 28 -11.07 -13.64 2.31
CA ALA A 28 -11.46 -14.80 1.50
C ALA A 28 -10.49 -15.98 1.68
N GLU A 29 -9.21 -15.69 1.95
CA GLU A 29 -8.17 -16.67 2.23
C GLU A 29 -8.07 -17.09 3.71
N GLY A 30 -9.05 -16.68 4.55
CA GLY A 30 -9.20 -17.15 5.94
C GLY A 30 -8.67 -16.22 7.03
N ALA A 31 -8.13 -15.05 6.70
CA ALA A 31 -7.69 -14.09 7.71
C ALA A 31 -8.85 -13.38 8.40
N ARG A 32 -8.65 -13.02 9.68
CA ARG A 32 -9.43 -11.97 10.34
C ARG A 32 -8.79 -10.61 10.03
N VAL A 33 -9.55 -9.68 9.44
CA VAL A 33 -9.00 -8.44 8.91
C VAL A 33 -9.63 -7.22 9.57
N ALA A 34 -8.76 -6.31 10.03
CA ALA A 34 -9.13 -4.94 10.40
C ALA A 34 -8.67 -3.96 9.31
N VAL A 35 -9.44 -2.91 9.08
CA VAL A 35 -9.10 -1.82 8.17
C VAL A 35 -9.11 -0.50 8.90
N LEU A 36 -8.08 0.32 8.66
CA LEU A 36 -8.00 1.71 9.12
C LEU A 36 -8.20 2.65 7.93
N ASP A 37 -9.10 3.60 8.07
CA ASP A 37 -9.35 4.63 7.05
C ASP A 37 -9.93 5.90 7.69
N LEU A 38 -9.78 7.06 7.03
CA LEU A 38 -10.45 8.30 7.42
C LEU A 38 -11.97 8.16 7.38
N ALA A 39 -12.47 7.38 6.41
CA ALA A 39 -13.88 7.06 6.19
C ALA A 39 -14.06 5.56 5.99
N PRO A 40 -14.02 4.74 7.06
CA PRO A 40 -13.96 3.28 6.95
C PRO A 40 -15.23 2.65 6.37
N GLY A 41 -16.30 3.40 6.17
CA GLY A 41 -17.59 2.91 5.69
C GLY A 41 -18.41 2.22 6.78
N ALA A 42 -19.60 1.75 6.41
CA ALA A 42 -20.46 1.02 7.31
C ALA A 42 -19.94 -0.40 7.57
N PRO A 43 -20.17 -0.97 8.77
CA PRO A 43 -19.86 -2.36 9.05
C PRO A 43 -20.66 -3.29 8.11
N ASP A 44 -19.98 -4.26 7.52
CA ASP A 44 -20.59 -5.30 6.68
C ASP A 44 -20.44 -6.72 7.25
N GLY A 45 -19.91 -6.81 8.48
CA GLY A 45 -19.70 -8.07 9.20
C GLY A 45 -18.47 -8.86 8.77
N SER A 46 -17.82 -8.52 7.66
CA SER A 46 -16.64 -9.24 7.16
C SER A 46 -15.32 -8.62 7.63
N LEU A 47 -15.31 -7.32 7.93
CA LEU A 47 -14.12 -6.56 8.29
C LEU A 47 -14.35 -5.78 9.60
N VAL A 48 -13.34 -5.73 10.45
CA VAL A 48 -13.28 -4.78 11.57
C VAL A 48 -12.91 -3.41 11.00
N ARG A 49 -13.84 -2.45 11.02
CA ARG A 49 -13.68 -1.12 10.41
C ARG A 49 -13.43 -0.06 11.47
N LEU A 50 -12.30 0.59 11.42
CA LEU A 50 -11.86 1.59 12.39
C LEU A 50 -11.50 2.89 11.69
N ARG A 51 -11.95 4.01 12.26
CA ARG A 51 -11.56 5.32 11.77
C ARG A 51 -10.17 5.67 12.29
N ALA A 52 -9.27 6.07 11.40
CA ALA A 52 -7.94 6.55 11.75
C ALA A 52 -7.42 7.55 10.72
N ASP A 53 -6.69 8.56 11.21
CA ASP A 53 -5.85 9.43 10.41
C ASP A 53 -4.39 9.03 10.62
N VAL A 54 -3.72 8.55 9.56
CA VAL A 54 -2.28 8.19 9.64
C VAL A 54 -1.36 9.40 9.82
N GLY A 55 -1.88 10.61 9.58
CA GLY A 55 -1.22 11.88 9.88
C GLY A 55 -1.22 12.23 11.37
N ASP A 56 -2.04 11.57 12.19
CA ASP A 56 -2.15 11.84 13.63
C ASP A 56 -1.69 10.64 14.47
N ASP A 57 -0.65 10.83 15.28
CA ASP A 57 -0.05 9.75 16.09
C ASP A 57 -1.01 9.20 17.16
N GLY A 58 -1.84 10.08 17.75
CA GLY A 58 -2.84 9.68 18.75
C GLY A 58 -3.94 8.82 18.11
N SER A 59 -4.45 9.25 16.95
CA SER A 59 -5.43 8.51 16.15
C SER A 59 -4.90 7.13 15.77
N VAL A 60 -3.65 7.05 15.30
CA VAL A 60 -3.01 5.79 14.91
C VAL A 60 -2.88 4.85 16.10
N LYS A 61 -2.35 5.33 17.24
CA LYS A 61 -2.18 4.49 18.43
C LYS A 61 -3.50 3.90 18.93
N ALA A 62 -4.53 4.74 19.03
CA ALA A 62 -5.85 4.30 19.47
C ALA A 62 -6.46 3.25 18.51
N ALA A 63 -6.39 3.52 17.20
CA ALA A 63 -6.99 2.63 16.20
C ALA A 63 -6.22 1.30 16.08
N VAL A 64 -4.88 1.32 16.15
CA VAL A 64 -4.07 0.09 16.12
C VAL A 64 -4.31 -0.75 17.37
N SER A 65 -4.38 -0.14 18.56
CA SER A 65 -4.73 -0.86 19.79
C SER A 65 -6.09 -1.53 19.66
N SER A 66 -7.12 -0.77 19.23
CA SER A 66 -8.48 -1.31 19.03
C SER A 66 -8.51 -2.44 17.99
N ALA A 67 -7.70 -2.35 16.92
CA ALA A 67 -7.58 -3.42 15.93
C ALA A 67 -6.96 -4.69 16.54
N VAL A 68 -5.87 -4.56 17.27
CA VAL A 68 -5.19 -5.68 17.94
C VAL A 68 -6.10 -6.36 18.95
N ASP A 69 -6.84 -5.57 19.74
CA ASP A 69 -7.80 -6.09 20.71
C ASP A 69 -8.94 -6.86 20.04
N ALA A 70 -9.54 -6.26 18.99
CA ALA A 70 -10.64 -6.88 18.25
C ALA A 70 -10.23 -8.16 17.51
N LEU A 71 -9.00 -8.21 17.00
CA LEU A 71 -8.45 -9.38 16.30
C LEU A 71 -7.88 -10.44 17.25
N GLY A 72 -7.49 -10.07 18.48
CA GLY A 72 -6.77 -10.92 19.41
C GLY A 72 -5.28 -11.06 19.08
N GLY A 73 -4.68 -10.05 18.46
CA GLY A 73 -3.28 -9.99 18.04
C GLY A 73 -3.10 -9.51 16.60
N LEU A 74 -1.86 -9.59 16.07
CA LEU A 74 -1.58 -9.13 14.71
C LEU A 74 -0.44 -9.96 14.08
N ASP A 75 -0.64 -10.45 12.86
CA ASP A 75 0.34 -11.22 12.10
C ASP A 75 0.78 -10.48 10.83
N VAL A 76 -0.12 -9.73 10.20
CA VAL A 76 0.14 -9.04 8.94
C VAL A 76 -0.23 -7.57 9.06
N LEU A 77 0.69 -6.68 8.67
CA LEU A 77 0.43 -5.25 8.50
C LEU A 77 0.60 -4.88 7.02
N VAL A 78 -0.42 -4.24 6.44
CA VAL A 78 -0.35 -3.65 5.10
C VAL A 78 -0.45 -2.13 5.20
N ASN A 79 0.66 -1.43 4.98
CA ASN A 79 0.72 0.02 4.89
C ASN A 79 0.38 0.45 3.47
N ASN A 80 -0.92 0.69 3.23
CA ASN A 80 -1.44 1.11 1.93
C ASN A 80 -1.95 2.56 1.92
N ALA A 81 -2.33 3.12 3.07
CA ALA A 81 -2.77 4.51 3.14
C ALA A 81 -1.74 5.48 2.54
N GLY A 82 -2.21 6.39 1.71
CA GLY A 82 -1.36 7.37 1.07
C GLY A 82 -2.13 8.32 0.16
N VAL A 83 -1.49 9.42 -0.18
CA VAL A 83 -2.03 10.46 -1.07
C VAL A 83 -1.09 10.68 -2.24
N GLY A 84 -1.68 11.00 -3.41
CA GLY A 84 -0.91 11.40 -4.58
C GLY A 84 -0.58 12.89 -4.54
N ALA A 85 0.43 13.28 -5.32
CA ALA A 85 0.72 14.66 -5.67
C ALA A 85 1.04 14.76 -7.16
N GLN A 86 0.65 15.86 -7.78
CA GLN A 86 1.02 16.23 -9.15
C GLN A 86 1.88 17.49 -9.08
N GLY A 87 2.82 17.61 -10.01
CA GLY A 87 3.67 18.79 -10.14
C GLY A 87 5.14 18.45 -10.35
N GLY A 88 5.84 19.35 -11.03
CA GLY A 88 7.29 19.38 -11.15
C GLY A 88 7.93 19.97 -9.87
N VAL A 89 9.23 20.23 -9.92
CA VAL A 89 9.98 20.68 -8.74
C VAL A 89 9.56 22.07 -8.25
N ALA A 90 8.99 22.90 -9.12
CA ALA A 90 8.59 24.28 -8.81
C ALA A 90 7.10 24.43 -8.48
N ASP A 91 6.30 23.36 -8.60
CA ASP A 91 4.84 23.50 -8.59
C ASP A 91 4.22 23.22 -7.21
N ASN A 92 4.86 22.36 -6.40
CA ASN A 92 4.33 21.98 -5.09
C ASN A 92 4.87 22.91 -4.00
N SER A 93 3.99 23.48 -3.18
CA SER A 93 4.38 24.30 -2.03
C SER A 93 4.99 23.48 -0.90
N ASP A 94 5.71 24.13 0.02
CA ASP A 94 6.30 23.47 1.20
C ASP A 94 5.21 22.80 2.05
N GLU A 95 4.03 23.40 2.17
CA GLU A 95 2.90 22.83 2.92
C GLU A 95 2.41 21.53 2.27
N GLU A 96 2.38 21.46 0.92
CA GLU A 96 2.03 20.23 0.21
C GLU A 96 3.12 19.18 0.37
N TRP A 97 4.39 19.57 0.32
CA TRP A 97 5.53 18.70 0.63
C TRP A 97 5.39 18.10 2.02
N HIS A 98 5.17 18.90 3.04
CA HIS A 98 5.01 18.45 4.42
C HIS A 98 3.81 17.50 4.56
N ARG A 99 2.66 17.85 4.00
CA ARG A 99 1.44 17.05 4.07
C ARG A 99 1.62 15.67 3.41
N VAL A 100 2.15 15.62 2.19
CA VAL A 100 2.32 14.36 1.46
C VAL A 100 3.38 13.49 2.14
N TRP A 101 4.46 14.11 2.60
CA TRP A 101 5.51 13.40 3.34
C TRP A 101 5.00 12.85 4.67
N ASP A 102 4.25 13.64 5.41
CA ASP A 102 3.68 13.23 6.68
C ASP A 102 2.73 12.03 6.54
N ILE A 103 1.87 12.04 5.53
CA ILE A 103 0.94 10.93 5.29
C ILE A 103 1.67 9.70 4.74
N ASN A 104 2.44 9.84 3.65
CA ASN A 104 2.99 8.68 2.93
C ASN A 104 4.17 8.04 3.64
N VAL A 105 5.01 8.85 4.31
CA VAL A 105 6.27 8.39 4.92
C VAL A 105 6.11 8.27 6.43
N VAL A 106 5.83 9.37 7.12
CA VAL A 106 5.73 9.37 8.58
C VAL A 106 4.51 8.56 9.04
N GLY A 107 3.39 8.59 8.30
CA GLY A 107 2.22 7.76 8.55
C GLY A 107 2.53 6.25 8.51
N THR A 108 3.30 5.81 7.52
CA THR A 108 3.81 4.42 7.46
C THR A 108 4.63 4.06 8.71
N VAL A 109 5.49 4.98 9.16
CA VAL A 109 6.30 4.78 10.38
C VAL A 109 5.43 4.75 11.63
N ARG A 110 4.44 5.67 11.78
CA ARG A 110 3.53 5.69 12.94
C ARG A 110 2.77 4.39 13.07
N VAL A 111 2.14 3.93 11.99
CA VAL A 111 1.35 2.68 12.00
C VAL A 111 2.24 1.48 12.32
N THR A 112 3.39 1.38 11.66
CA THR A 112 4.34 0.28 11.91
C THR A 112 4.81 0.27 13.36
N ARG A 113 5.21 1.42 13.91
CA ARG A 113 5.66 1.55 15.30
C ARG A 113 4.57 1.15 16.29
N ALA A 114 3.32 1.54 16.07
CA ALA A 114 2.20 1.17 16.92
C ALA A 114 1.87 -0.33 16.83
N ALA A 115 2.01 -0.95 15.65
CA ALA A 115 1.72 -2.36 15.41
C ALA A 115 2.86 -3.31 15.85
N LEU A 116 4.09 -2.79 15.95
CA LEU A 116 5.29 -3.61 16.14
C LEU A 116 5.27 -4.52 17.39
N PRO A 117 4.77 -4.09 18.55
CA PRO A 117 4.68 -4.99 19.72
C PRO A 117 3.84 -6.25 19.45
N ALA A 118 2.71 -6.10 18.75
CA ALA A 118 1.85 -7.23 18.39
C ALA A 118 2.47 -8.12 17.31
N LEU A 119 3.12 -7.51 16.30
CA LEU A 119 3.84 -8.25 15.25
C LEU A 119 4.98 -9.08 15.82
N ARG A 120 5.76 -8.54 16.75
CA ARG A 120 6.85 -9.29 17.45
C ARG A 120 6.37 -10.51 18.23
N SER A 121 5.10 -10.55 18.60
CA SER A 121 4.48 -11.68 19.28
C SER A 121 3.91 -12.73 18.32
N SER A 122 3.98 -12.51 17.01
CA SER A 122 3.49 -13.41 15.97
C SER A 122 4.59 -14.37 15.51
N ALA A 123 4.23 -15.63 15.27
CA ALA A 123 5.11 -16.59 14.61
C ALA A 123 5.22 -16.38 13.08
N TYR A 124 4.38 -15.53 12.49
CA TYR A 124 4.26 -15.34 11.04
C TYR A 124 4.28 -13.88 10.61
N ALA A 125 4.96 -13.02 11.37
CA ALA A 125 4.92 -11.60 11.20
C ALA A 125 5.39 -11.13 9.80
N ALA A 126 4.54 -10.35 9.13
CA ALA A 126 4.87 -9.74 7.85
C ALA A 126 4.32 -8.30 7.75
N ILE A 127 5.15 -7.42 7.22
CA ILE A 127 4.78 -6.05 6.84
C ILE A 127 4.89 -5.92 5.33
N VAL A 128 3.85 -5.41 4.68
CA VAL A 128 3.88 -5.08 3.25
C VAL A 128 3.56 -3.60 3.07
N ASN A 129 4.50 -2.87 2.49
CA ASN A 129 4.34 -1.44 2.21
C ASN A 129 3.93 -1.24 0.75
N VAL A 130 2.86 -0.48 0.50
CA VAL A 130 2.47 -0.13 -0.86
C VAL A 130 3.23 1.12 -1.30
N ALA A 131 4.27 0.90 -2.09
CA ALA A 131 5.07 1.94 -2.73
C ALA A 131 4.39 2.41 -4.04
N SER A 132 5.11 2.51 -5.13
CA SER A 132 4.61 2.86 -6.47
C SER A 132 5.72 2.68 -7.50
N ILE A 133 5.36 2.49 -8.76
CA ILE A 133 6.27 2.64 -9.90
C ILE A 133 6.97 4.02 -9.90
N ALA A 134 6.34 5.05 -9.36
CA ALA A 134 6.92 6.38 -9.21
C ALA A 134 8.16 6.41 -8.30
N ALA A 135 8.40 5.37 -7.51
CA ALA A 135 9.59 5.24 -6.67
C ALA A 135 10.85 4.85 -7.46
N THR A 136 10.70 4.21 -8.62
CA THR A 136 11.80 3.64 -9.41
C THR A 136 11.87 4.18 -10.83
N ALA A 137 10.74 4.59 -11.42
CA ALA A 137 10.67 5.19 -12.74
C ALA A 137 10.55 6.71 -12.66
N GLY A 138 11.30 7.43 -13.51
CA GLY A 138 11.21 8.88 -13.64
C GLY A 138 9.91 9.29 -14.34
N LEU A 139 8.89 9.65 -13.58
CA LEU A 139 7.60 10.09 -14.11
C LEU A 139 7.52 11.62 -14.15
N PRO A 140 7.13 12.23 -15.31
CA PRO A 140 6.93 13.67 -15.36
C PRO A 140 5.80 14.10 -14.43
N GLN A 141 5.92 15.31 -13.87
CA GLN A 141 4.91 15.90 -12.98
C GLN A 141 4.60 15.04 -11.74
N ARG A 142 5.63 14.39 -11.14
CA ARG A 142 5.49 13.52 -9.97
C ARG A 142 6.63 13.67 -8.95
N VAL A 143 7.34 14.80 -8.91
CA VAL A 143 8.56 14.97 -8.11
C VAL A 143 8.30 14.64 -6.63
N LEU A 144 7.34 15.33 -6.01
CA LEU A 144 6.98 15.12 -4.61
C LEU A 144 6.49 13.68 -4.33
N TYR A 145 5.59 13.18 -5.17
CA TYR A 145 5.06 11.82 -5.01
C TYR A 145 6.15 10.76 -5.16
N SER A 146 7.01 10.89 -6.16
CA SER A 146 8.16 10.01 -6.39
C SER A 146 9.12 10.00 -5.21
N ALA A 147 9.45 11.18 -4.67
CA ALA A 147 10.30 11.30 -3.50
C ALA A 147 9.69 10.55 -2.29
N SER A 148 8.39 10.75 -2.01
CA SER A 148 7.71 10.08 -0.91
C SER A 148 7.67 8.55 -1.08
N LYS A 149 7.40 8.06 -2.29
CA LYS A 149 7.34 6.61 -2.57
C LYS A 149 8.73 5.97 -2.65
N GLY A 150 9.76 6.72 -3.08
CA GLY A 150 11.17 6.32 -2.96
C GLY A 150 11.59 6.15 -1.50
N ALA A 151 11.17 7.07 -0.62
CA ALA A 151 11.38 6.95 0.82
C ALA A 151 10.73 5.68 1.39
N VAL A 152 9.51 5.31 0.96
CA VAL A 152 8.85 4.07 1.38
C VAL A 152 9.66 2.83 0.99
N LEU A 153 10.27 2.79 -0.20
CA LEU A 153 11.16 1.68 -0.59
C LEU A 153 12.43 1.62 0.27
N SER A 154 13.02 2.77 0.57
CA SER A 154 14.20 2.84 1.45
C SER A 154 13.86 2.38 2.87
N LEU A 155 12.74 2.88 3.44
CA LEU A 155 12.23 2.43 4.73
C LEU A 155 11.98 0.92 4.77
N THR A 156 11.41 0.35 3.71
CA THR A 156 11.15 -1.09 3.62
C THR A 156 12.41 -1.91 3.83
N ARG A 157 13.52 -1.54 3.15
CA ARG A 157 14.80 -2.25 3.28
C ARG A 157 15.44 -2.07 4.64
N ALA A 158 15.42 -0.84 5.18
CA ALA A 158 15.95 -0.56 6.51
C ALA A 158 15.17 -1.32 7.59
N MET A 159 13.84 -1.26 7.55
CA MET A 159 12.99 -2.02 8.49
C MET A 159 13.17 -3.54 8.34
N ALA A 160 13.38 -4.05 7.12
CA ALA A 160 13.64 -5.47 6.92
C ALA A 160 14.94 -5.92 7.60
N ALA A 161 15.98 -5.09 7.54
CA ALA A 161 17.25 -5.35 8.22
C ALA A 161 17.11 -5.28 9.75
N ASP A 162 16.46 -4.22 10.27
CA ASP A 162 16.30 -3.99 11.70
C ASP A 162 15.42 -5.05 12.39
N LEU A 163 14.38 -5.54 11.69
CA LEU A 163 13.38 -6.45 12.22
C LEU A 163 13.66 -7.94 11.93
N LEU A 164 14.72 -8.23 11.20
CA LEU A 164 15.12 -9.60 10.88
C LEU A 164 15.37 -10.45 12.15
N PRO A 165 16.05 -9.93 13.20
CA PRO A 165 16.22 -10.66 14.45
C PRO A 165 14.92 -10.96 15.20
N ASP A 166 13.87 -10.14 14.95
CA ASP A 166 12.54 -10.32 15.53
C ASP A 166 11.67 -11.31 14.74
N GLY A 167 12.18 -11.86 13.62
CA GLY A 167 11.43 -12.73 12.73
C GLY A 167 10.34 -12.02 11.92
N VAL A 168 10.35 -10.68 11.86
CA VAL A 168 9.38 -9.88 11.11
C VAL A 168 9.90 -9.61 9.70
N ARG A 169 9.21 -10.13 8.68
CA ARG A 169 9.54 -9.84 7.28
C ARG A 169 8.95 -8.51 6.85
N VAL A 170 9.69 -7.73 6.07
CA VAL A 170 9.21 -6.45 5.54
C VAL A 170 9.49 -6.38 4.05
N ASN A 171 8.43 -6.18 3.24
CA ASN A 171 8.52 -6.11 1.79
C ASN A 171 7.71 -4.92 1.26
N ALA A 172 7.89 -4.61 -0.01
CA ALA A 172 7.11 -3.60 -0.72
C ALA A 172 6.47 -4.17 -1.98
N VAL A 173 5.33 -3.60 -2.36
CA VAL A 173 4.72 -3.75 -3.68
C VAL A 173 4.77 -2.38 -4.37
N SER A 174 5.18 -2.33 -5.62
CA SER A 174 5.20 -1.13 -6.45
C SER A 174 4.20 -1.25 -7.61
N PRO A 175 2.95 -0.79 -7.42
CA PRO A 175 1.97 -0.78 -8.49
C PRO A 175 2.33 0.23 -9.59
N GLY A 176 1.98 -0.10 -10.83
CA GLY A 176 1.82 0.86 -11.91
C GLY A 176 0.61 1.77 -11.69
N THR A 177 0.04 2.34 -12.76
CA THR A 177 -1.23 3.06 -12.66
C THR A 177 -2.35 2.04 -12.44
N ALA A 178 -2.86 1.99 -11.21
CA ALA A 178 -3.90 1.04 -10.83
C ALA A 178 -5.31 1.64 -11.04
N ASP A 179 -6.21 0.85 -11.63
CA ASP A 179 -7.61 1.20 -11.79
C ASP A 179 -8.31 1.22 -10.42
N THR A 180 -8.50 2.41 -9.90
CA THR A 180 -8.99 2.66 -8.55
C THR A 180 -9.86 3.94 -8.53
N PRO A 181 -10.67 4.15 -7.49
CA PRO A 181 -11.43 5.40 -7.35
C PRO A 181 -10.57 6.67 -7.39
N TRP A 182 -9.28 6.58 -7.11
CA TRP A 182 -8.37 7.71 -7.27
C TRP A 182 -8.15 8.06 -8.74
N VAL A 183 -7.95 7.05 -9.60
CA VAL A 183 -7.82 7.25 -11.05
C VAL A 183 -9.14 7.74 -11.64
N THR A 184 -10.28 7.19 -11.22
CA THR A 184 -11.60 7.70 -11.64
C THR A 184 -11.73 9.20 -11.37
N ARG A 185 -11.40 9.65 -10.13
CA ARG A 185 -11.43 11.09 -9.80
C ARG A 185 -10.43 11.93 -10.61
N LEU A 186 -9.32 11.36 -11.05
CA LEU A 186 -8.37 12.02 -11.94
C LEU A 186 -8.98 12.20 -13.34
N LEU A 187 -9.59 11.16 -13.87
CA LEU A 187 -10.26 11.16 -15.17
C LEU A 187 -11.45 12.13 -15.20
N ASP A 188 -12.26 12.17 -14.14
CA ASP A 188 -13.40 13.08 -14.01
C ASP A 188 -13.02 14.57 -14.10
N ARG A 189 -11.73 14.90 -13.82
CA ARG A 189 -11.21 16.26 -13.92
C ARG A 189 -10.48 16.56 -15.21
N ALA A 190 -10.24 15.54 -16.05
CA ALA A 190 -9.55 15.71 -17.32
C ALA A 190 -10.47 16.34 -18.36
N PRO A 191 -9.97 17.23 -19.24
CA PRO A 191 -10.74 17.77 -20.35
C PRO A 191 -11.29 16.70 -21.30
N ASP A 192 -10.55 15.61 -21.48
CA ASP A 192 -10.94 14.42 -22.24
C ASP A 192 -10.58 13.17 -21.42
N PRO A 193 -11.54 12.62 -20.66
CA PRO A 193 -11.32 11.43 -19.84
C PRO A 193 -10.86 10.20 -20.63
N ALA A 194 -11.34 10.02 -21.86
CA ALA A 194 -11.00 8.87 -22.68
C ALA A 194 -9.54 8.94 -23.19
N ALA A 195 -9.11 10.12 -23.64
CA ALA A 195 -7.73 10.35 -24.03
C ALA A 195 -6.77 10.22 -22.85
N GLU A 196 -7.13 10.73 -21.66
CA GLU A 196 -6.32 10.59 -20.45
C GLU A 196 -6.22 9.13 -20.02
N TYR A 197 -7.33 8.37 -20.04
CA TYR A 197 -7.31 6.93 -19.75
C TYR A 197 -6.36 6.18 -20.71
N ALA A 198 -6.48 6.46 -22.03
CA ALA A 198 -5.61 5.84 -23.03
C ALA A 198 -4.13 6.19 -22.81
N ALA A 199 -3.83 7.43 -22.44
CA ALA A 199 -2.47 7.86 -22.11
C ALA A 199 -1.92 7.16 -20.85
N LEU A 200 -2.74 6.99 -19.81
CA LEU A 200 -2.37 6.26 -18.61
C LEU A 200 -2.12 4.77 -18.90
N ALA A 201 -2.98 4.14 -19.72
CA ALA A 201 -2.82 2.75 -20.13
C ALA A 201 -1.56 2.53 -20.97
N ALA A 202 -1.29 3.43 -21.92
CA ALA A 202 -0.13 3.37 -22.82
C ALA A 202 1.23 3.53 -22.11
N ARG A 203 1.27 4.10 -20.89
CA ARG A 203 2.48 4.16 -20.06
C ARG A 203 2.96 2.78 -19.63
N GLN A 204 2.05 1.82 -19.55
CA GLN A 204 2.34 0.47 -19.11
C GLN A 204 2.54 -0.44 -20.32
N PRO A 205 3.69 -1.11 -20.48
CA PRO A 205 4.00 -1.92 -21.65
C PRO A 205 2.96 -2.96 -22.05
N HIS A 206 2.20 -3.48 -21.08
CA HIS A 206 1.10 -4.42 -21.37
C HIS A 206 -0.18 -3.74 -21.90
N GLY A 207 -0.25 -2.38 -21.98
CA GLY A 207 -1.29 -1.63 -22.66
C GLY A 207 -2.60 -1.41 -21.89
N ARG A 208 -2.62 -1.63 -20.57
CA ARG A 208 -3.81 -1.41 -19.72
C ARG A 208 -3.45 -0.91 -18.32
N LEU A 209 -4.43 -0.45 -17.57
CA LEU A 209 -4.25 -0.20 -16.14
C LEU A 209 -4.08 -1.53 -15.38
N VAL A 210 -3.36 -1.48 -14.27
CA VAL A 210 -3.27 -2.60 -13.33
C VAL A 210 -4.55 -2.64 -12.50
N SER A 211 -5.12 -3.82 -12.25
CA SER A 211 -6.27 -3.91 -11.36
C SER A 211 -5.87 -3.86 -9.89
N ALA A 212 -6.80 -3.41 -9.03
CA ALA A 212 -6.59 -3.46 -7.59
C ALA A 212 -6.39 -4.90 -7.09
N ASP A 213 -7.04 -5.88 -7.74
CA ASP A 213 -6.94 -7.29 -7.39
C ASP A 213 -5.57 -7.88 -7.75
N GLU A 214 -4.94 -7.47 -8.86
CA GLU A 214 -3.56 -7.88 -9.21
C GLU A 214 -2.57 -7.39 -8.15
N VAL A 215 -2.75 -6.17 -7.65
CA VAL A 215 -1.91 -5.64 -6.57
C VAL A 215 -2.19 -6.37 -5.26
N ALA A 216 -3.46 -6.65 -4.94
CA ALA A 216 -3.85 -7.40 -3.75
C ALA A 216 -3.24 -8.81 -3.74
N ALA A 217 -3.20 -9.50 -4.89
CA ALA A 217 -2.57 -10.80 -5.01
C ALA A 217 -1.06 -10.75 -4.72
N ALA A 218 -0.36 -9.73 -5.19
CA ALA A 218 1.05 -9.52 -4.88
C ALA A 218 1.29 -9.22 -3.40
N VAL A 219 0.42 -8.40 -2.77
CA VAL A 219 0.45 -8.14 -1.33
C VAL A 219 0.22 -9.44 -0.55
N ALA A 220 -0.79 -10.23 -0.93
CA ALA A 220 -1.08 -11.51 -0.28
C ALA A 220 0.11 -12.47 -0.39
N TYR A 221 0.76 -12.58 -1.56
CA TYR A 221 1.96 -13.40 -1.70
C TYR A 221 3.06 -12.98 -0.70
N LEU A 222 3.40 -11.70 -0.64
CA LEU A 222 4.46 -11.18 0.25
C LEU A 222 4.11 -11.29 1.73
N ALA A 223 2.82 -11.22 2.07
CA ALA A 223 2.31 -11.38 3.44
C ALA A 223 2.23 -12.85 3.87
N SER A 224 2.10 -13.78 2.91
CA SER A 224 1.88 -15.21 3.19
C SER A 224 3.05 -15.85 3.94
N PRO A 225 2.79 -16.78 4.88
CA PRO A 225 3.82 -17.65 5.47
C PRO A 225 4.64 -18.41 4.41
N ALA A 226 4.07 -18.70 3.23
CA ALA A 226 4.79 -19.35 2.13
C ALA A 226 5.94 -18.51 1.57
N ALA A 227 5.93 -17.18 1.77
CA ALA A 227 7.02 -16.29 1.38
C ALA A 227 8.09 -16.12 2.47
N GLY A 228 8.32 -17.14 3.29
CA GLY A 228 9.15 -17.09 4.50
C GLY A 228 10.60 -16.62 4.29
N SER A 229 11.18 -16.82 3.11
CA SER A 229 12.53 -16.36 2.77
C SER A 229 12.55 -15.03 2.00
N THR A 230 11.37 -14.36 1.83
CA THR A 230 11.28 -13.09 1.11
C THR A 230 11.17 -11.93 2.10
N THR A 231 12.23 -11.13 2.22
CA THR A 231 12.27 -9.89 3.02
C THR A 231 13.17 -8.85 2.35
N GLY A 232 12.89 -7.57 2.51
CA GLY A 232 13.59 -6.46 1.86
C GLY A 232 13.32 -6.33 0.35
N ALA A 233 12.41 -7.14 -0.20
CA ALA A 233 12.08 -7.16 -1.62
C ALA A 233 11.10 -6.03 -2.00
N ASN A 234 11.17 -5.63 -3.28
CA ASN A 234 10.17 -4.81 -3.94
C ASN A 234 9.59 -5.59 -5.12
N LEU A 235 8.30 -5.89 -5.09
CA LEU A 235 7.60 -6.58 -6.16
C LEU A 235 6.85 -5.58 -7.03
N ALA A 236 7.29 -5.40 -8.27
CA ALA A 236 6.61 -4.56 -9.24
C ALA A 236 5.33 -5.25 -9.77
N VAL A 237 4.22 -4.51 -9.78
CA VAL A 237 2.94 -4.90 -10.39
C VAL A 237 2.53 -3.76 -11.33
N ASP A 238 3.22 -3.63 -12.47
CA ASP A 238 3.24 -2.42 -13.27
C ASP A 238 3.16 -2.65 -14.79
N GLY A 239 2.86 -3.89 -15.18
CA GLY A 239 2.81 -4.26 -16.59
C GLY A 239 4.14 -4.15 -17.33
N GLY A 240 5.27 -4.18 -16.59
CA GLY A 240 6.63 -4.08 -17.12
C GLY A 240 7.18 -2.66 -17.22
N MET A 241 6.51 -1.66 -16.64
CA MET A 241 6.88 -0.25 -16.76
C MET A 241 8.26 0.06 -16.14
N ASP A 242 8.64 -0.60 -15.05
CA ASP A 242 9.94 -0.43 -14.39
C ASP A 242 11.09 -0.98 -15.24
N GLY A 243 11.01 -2.25 -15.63
CA GLY A 243 12.14 -3.01 -16.15
C GLY A 243 12.15 -3.25 -17.65
N LEU A 244 11.04 -3.12 -18.37
CA LEU A 244 10.96 -3.49 -19.77
C LEU A 244 11.17 -2.29 -20.71
N ARG A 245 11.80 -2.56 -21.85
CA ARG A 245 11.98 -1.62 -22.97
C ARG A 245 11.52 -2.33 -24.26
N PRO A 246 10.20 -2.52 -24.42
CA PRO A 246 9.66 -3.22 -25.58
C PRO A 246 9.98 -2.45 -26.87
N ARG A 247 10.27 -3.18 -27.95
CA ARG A 247 10.32 -2.58 -29.29
C ARG A 247 8.91 -2.27 -29.73
N HIS A 248 8.68 -1.08 -30.30
CA HIS A 248 7.43 -0.81 -31.01
C HIS A 248 7.27 -1.87 -32.13
N ARG A 249 6.14 -2.56 -32.12
CA ARG A 249 5.74 -3.37 -33.28
C ARG A 249 5.05 -2.40 -34.24
N GLU A 250 5.59 -2.28 -35.45
CA GLU A 250 4.93 -1.59 -36.57
C GLU A 250 3.66 -2.31 -36.93
#